data_df78aba5b4d6e2498a313c8bbbe6f1f6
#
_entry.id   df78aba5b4d6e2498a313c8bbbe6f1f6
#
_cell.length_a   1.000
_cell.length_b   1.000
_cell.length_c   1.000
_cell.angle_alpha   90.00
_cell.angle_beta   90.00
_cell.angle_gamma   90.00
#
_symmetry.space_group_name_H-M   'P 1'
#
loop_
_entity.id
_entity.type
_entity.pdbx_description
1 polymer ?
#
loop_
_entity_poly.entity_id
_entity_poly.type
_entity_poly.pdbx_seq_one_letter_code
_entity_poly.pdbx_strand_id
1 'polypeptide(L)'
;STRAVMYGPVNRADYQSLLFRGNCISTSTTFIETELLRSVNGFDESTEIVTAEDYDLWMRLAATKPTTVFIPEILGEFHRLSNSASSAVLRNLSSEKAVLRKHFAEQSASVLTRLRQRHRFAIADYGAARQLTSQPVQALKLFASSIRLSPFVFKIYPAVLILIFNSLIRRKKL
;
A
#
# COMPACT_ATOMS: atom_id res chain seq x y z
N SER A 1 -21.18 8.03 8.71
CA SER A 1 -21.21 6.68 9.30
C SER A 1 -19.83 6.35 9.81
N THR A 2 -19.69 6.10 11.08
CA THR A 2 -18.45 5.66 11.73
C THR A 2 -18.25 4.17 11.43
N ARG A 3 -17.08 3.77 10.97
CA ARG A 3 -16.71 2.37 10.73
C ARG A 3 -15.50 2.03 11.58
N ALA A 4 -15.60 0.99 12.40
CA ALA A 4 -14.45 0.45 13.08
C ALA A 4 -13.51 -0.24 12.07
N VAL A 5 -12.22 0.11 12.12
CA VAL A 5 -11.17 -0.54 11.35
C VAL A 5 -10.13 -1.04 12.33
N MET A 6 -9.89 -2.33 12.34
CA MET A 6 -8.82 -2.94 13.14
C MET A 6 -7.62 -3.21 12.23
N TYR A 7 -6.46 -2.71 12.61
CA TYR A 7 -5.18 -3.02 11.98
C TYR A 7 -4.58 -4.23 12.70
N GLY A 8 -4.20 -5.21 11.96
CA GLY A 8 -3.74 -6.48 12.50
C GLY A 8 -4.35 -7.64 11.73
N PRO A 9 -4.19 -8.84 12.11
CA PRO A 9 -3.54 -9.37 13.31
C PRO A 9 -2.01 -9.40 13.22
N VAL A 10 -1.36 -9.68 14.35
CA VAL A 10 0.12 -9.77 14.51
C VAL A 10 0.80 -10.62 13.44
N ASN A 11 0.20 -11.73 13.02
CA ASN A 11 0.75 -12.60 11.97
C ASN A 11 0.85 -11.95 10.57
N ARG A 12 0.41 -10.71 10.40
CA ARG A 12 0.58 -9.92 9.17
C ARG A 12 1.63 -8.82 9.30
N ALA A 13 2.21 -8.65 10.49
CA ALA A 13 3.26 -7.67 10.76
C ALA A 13 4.68 -8.25 10.58
N ASP A 14 4.82 -9.50 10.13
CA ASP A 14 6.11 -10.05 9.75
C ASP A 14 6.62 -9.48 8.41
N TYR A 15 7.93 -9.52 8.20
CA TYR A 15 8.58 -8.95 7.02
C TYR A 15 7.99 -9.47 5.69
N GLN A 16 7.75 -10.77 5.57
CA GLN A 16 7.22 -11.36 4.34
C GLN A 16 5.78 -10.93 4.08
N SER A 17 4.97 -10.84 5.13
CA SER A 17 3.60 -10.35 5.01
C SER A 17 3.56 -8.87 4.61
N LEU A 18 4.38 -8.02 5.22
CA LEU A 18 4.50 -6.62 4.84
C LEU A 18 4.96 -6.49 3.39
N LEU A 19 6.00 -7.21 2.97
CA LEU A 19 6.54 -7.13 1.62
C LEU A 19 5.54 -7.57 0.55
N PHE A 20 4.84 -8.70 0.76
CA PHE A 20 4.00 -9.30 -0.28
C PHE A 20 2.51 -8.97 -0.17
N ARG A 21 2.00 -8.58 0.99
CA ARG A 21 0.58 -8.26 1.19
C ARG A 21 0.33 -6.75 1.39
N GLY A 22 1.36 -5.99 1.75
CA GLY A 22 1.32 -4.54 1.94
C GLY A 22 1.27 -4.11 3.40
N ASN A 23 1.38 -2.80 3.61
CA ASN A 23 1.35 -2.20 4.93
C ASN A 23 0.00 -2.46 5.63
N CYS A 24 0.05 -2.99 6.84
CA CYS A 24 -1.10 -3.19 7.72
C CYS A 24 -0.92 -2.48 9.08
N ILE A 25 0.13 -1.67 9.24
CA ILE A 25 0.48 -0.99 10.48
C ILE A 25 0.24 0.50 10.30
N SER A 26 -0.50 1.10 11.22
CA SER A 26 -0.72 2.56 11.24
C SER A 26 0.23 3.20 12.24
N THR A 27 0.97 4.21 11.79
CA THR A 27 1.96 4.92 12.62
C THR A 27 1.36 5.51 13.88
N SER A 28 0.16 6.10 13.77
CA SER A 28 -0.51 6.76 14.90
C SER A 28 -1.06 5.80 15.97
N THR A 29 -1.01 4.50 15.73
CA THR A 29 -1.48 3.46 16.66
C THR A 29 -0.40 2.46 17.06
N THR A 30 0.87 2.86 16.90
CA THR A 30 2.01 1.98 17.14
C THR A 30 2.88 2.53 18.26
N PHE A 31 3.28 1.65 19.18
CA PHE A 31 4.31 1.90 20.18
C PHE A 31 5.51 1.03 19.88
N ILE A 32 6.70 1.59 19.96
CA ILE A 32 7.96 0.92 19.65
C ILE A 32 8.93 1.18 20.79
N GLU A 33 9.65 0.16 21.19
CA GLU A 33 10.79 0.31 22.08
C GLU A 33 11.85 1.20 21.43
N THR A 34 12.34 2.21 22.16
CA THR A 34 13.26 3.21 21.61
C THR A 34 14.56 2.60 21.11
N GLU A 35 15.13 1.62 21.82
CA GLU A 35 16.35 0.94 21.42
C GLU A 35 16.17 0.15 20.12
N LEU A 36 15.01 -0.50 19.95
CA LEU A 36 14.67 -1.19 18.70
C LEU A 36 14.57 -0.20 17.54
N LEU A 37 13.94 0.97 17.74
CA LEU A 37 13.86 2.01 16.73
C LEU A 37 15.26 2.54 16.35
N ARG A 38 16.12 2.75 17.33
CA ARG A 38 17.52 3.19 17.13
C ARG A 38 18.34 2.15 16.38
N SER A 39 18.13 0.86 16.64
CA SER A 39 18.86 -0.24 16.00
C SER A 39 18.66 -0.29 14.48
N VAL A 40 17.56 0.26 13.98
CA VAL A 40 17.26 0.36 12.53
C VAL A 40 17.43 1.79 11.99
N ASN A 41 18.08 2.70 12.74
CA ASN A 41 18.33 4.09 12.38
C ASN A 41 17.07 4.94 12.14
N GLY A 42 15.93 4.63 12.81
CA GLY A 42 14.71 5.42 12.70
C GLY A 42 14.11 5.46 11.30
N PHE A 43 13.44 6.57 10.95
CA PHE A 43 12.87 6.78 9.62
C PHE A 43 13.95 7.04 8.56
N ASP A 44 13.75 6.51 7.36
CA ASP A 44 14.51 6.88 6.17
C ASP A 44 13.94 8.20 5.62
N GLU A 45 14.73 9.26 5.61
CA GLU A 45 14.32 10.62 5.20
C GLU A 45 14.51 10.87 3.69
N SER A 46 14.79 9.85 2.91
CA SER A 46 14.95 10.00 1.46
C SER A 46 13.67 10.51 0.79
N THR A 47 13.83 11.44 -0.14
CA THR A 47 12.71 12.11 -0.82
C THR A 47 11.87 11.16 -1.68
N GLU A 48 12.42 10.01 -2.05
CA GLU A 48 11.76 9.03 -2.91
C GLU A 48 10.65 8.25 -2.21
N ILE A 49 10.74 8.11 -0.87
CA ILE A 49 9.79 7.34 -0.06
C ILE A 49 8.90 8.22 0.83
N VAL A 50 8.96 9.53 0.68
CA VAL A 50 8.08 10.46 1.41
C VAL A 50 6.63 10.07 1.19
N THR A 51 5.85 9.88 2.26
CA THR A 51 4.49 9.30 2.35
C THR A 51 4.43 7.77 2.47
N ALA A 52 5.56 7.07 2.46
CA ALA A 52 5.68 5.64 2.73
C ALA A 52 6.90 5.32 3.63
N GLU A 53 7.45 6.34 4.30
CA GLU A 53 8.57 6.21 5.24
C GLU A 53 8.24 5.30 6.42
N ASP A 54 6.99 5.28 6.83
CA ASP A 54 6.49 4.37 7.86
C ASP A 54 6.50 2.92 7.38
N TYR A 55 6.08 2.68 6.15
CA TYR A 55 6.10 1.34 5.58
C TYR A 55 7.51 0.76 5.45
N ASP A 56 8.49 1.58 5.05
CA ASP A 56 9.91 1.20 5.05
C ASP A 56 10.40 0.86 6.46
N LEU A 57 10.07 1.71 7.44
CA LEU A 57 10.42 1.48 8.83
C LEU A 57 9.86 0.16 9.37
N TRP A 58 8.56 -0.12 9.10
CA TRP A 58 7.92 -1.37 9.54
C TRP A 58 8.61 -2.59 8.95
N MET A 59 9.02 -2.55 7.69
CA MET A 59 9.73 -3.66 7.07
C MET A 59 11.12 -3.85 7.69
N ARG A 60 11.89 -2.77 7.94
CA ARG A 60 13.20 -2.87 8.61
C ARG A 60 13.07 -3.41 10.03
N LEU A 61 12.10 -2.94 10.79
CA LEU A 61 11.80 -3.47 12.13
C LEU A 61 11.40 -4.95 12.07
N ALA A 62 10.48 -5.32 11.19
CA ALA A 62 10.03 -6.71 11.05
C ALA A 62 11.16 -7.67 10.62
N ALA A 63 12.19 -7.17 9.90
CA ALA A 63 13.36 -7.95 9.55
C ALA A 63 14.20 -8.36 10.78
N THR A 64 14.16 -7.59 11.86
CA THR A 64 14.80 -7.94 13.14
C THR A 64 14.04 -8.99 13.95
N LYS A 65 12.83 -9.38 13.49
CA LYS A 65 11.94 -10.35 14.16
C LYS A 65 11.61 -9.98 15.61
N PRO A 66 11.14 -8.77 15.89
CA PRO A 66 10.82 -8.34 17.24
C PRO A 66 9.59 -9.08 17.78
N THR A 67 9.45 -9.12 19.09
CA THR A 67 8.17 -9.52 19.69
C THR A 67 7.12 -8.45 19.40
N THR A 68 6.06 -8.82 18.74
CA THR A 68 4.97 -7.92 18.36
C THR A 68 3.68 -8.33 19.06
N VAL A 69 3.00 -7.38 19.68
CA VAL A 69 1.71 -7.58 20.33
C VAL A 69 0.67 -6.72 19.63
N PHE A 70 -0.51 -7.26 19.43
CA PHE A 70 -1.66 -6.55 18.89
C PHE A 70 -2.72 -6.38 19.98
N ILE A 71 -3.17 -5.14 20.19
CA ILE A 71 -4.23 -4.83 21.14
C ILE A 71 -5.55 -4.75 20.37
N PRO A 72 -6.51 -5.68 20.60
CA PRO A 72 -7.76 -5.76 19.85
C PRO A 72 -8.82 -4.79 20.37
N GLU A 73 -8.43 -3.54 20.63
CA GLU A 73 -9.30 -2.49 21.14
C GLU A 73 -9.30 -1.28 20.21
N ILE A 74 -10.39 -0.52 20.21
CA ILE A 74 -10.47 0.76 19.46
C ILE A 74 -9.88 1.85 20.35
N LEU A 75 -8.67 2.27 20.04
CA LEU A 75 -7.91 3.24 20.84
C LEU A 75 -7.83 4.63 20.19
N GLY A 76 -8.45 4.86 19.04
CA GLY A 76 -8.41 6.14 18.35
C GLY A 76 -9.41 6.27 17.21
N GLU A 77 -9.53 7.49 16.70
CA GLU A 77 -10.37 7.83 15.54
C GLU A 77 -9.51 8.35 14.38
N PHE A 78 -9.84 7.95 13.17
CA PHE A 78 -9.18 8.42 11.95
C PHE A 78 -10.13 9.33 11.16
N HIS A 79 -9.77 10.61 11.03
CA HIS A 79 -10.52 11.59 10.26
C HIS A 79 -9.96 11.72 8.83
N ARG A 80 -10.80 11.46 7.84
CA ARG A 80 -10.44 11.69 6.43
C ARG A 80 -10.75 13.13 6.04
N LEU A 81 -9.73 13.86 5.61
CA LEU A 81 -9.88 15.19 5.03
C LEU A 81 -10.17 15.09 3.53
N SER A 82 -11.21 15.80 3.06
CA SER A 82 -11.75 15.63 1.70
C SER A 82 -10.93 16.28 0.57
N ASN A 83 -9.94 17.12 0.87
CA ASN A 83 -9.36 18.03 -0.11
C ASN A 83 -7.99 17.64 -0.70
N SER A 84 -7.44 16.47 -0.41
CA SER A 84 -6.08 16.13 -0.88
C SER A 84 -5.95 14.83 -1.68
N ALA A 85 -7.05 14.19 -2.10
CA ALA A 85 -7.01 12.79 -2.45
C ALA A 85 -6.27 12.44 -3.76
N SER A 86 -6.41 13.20 -4.86
CA SER A 86 -5.94 12.72 -6.17
C SER A 86 -4.44 12.96 -6.44
N SER A 87 -3.87 14.08 -6.02
CA SER A 87 -2.42 14.32 -6.13
C SER A 87 -1.62 13.46 -5.14
N ALA A 88 -2.20 13.20 -3.98
CA ALA A 88 -1.61 12.32 -2.98
C ALA A 88 -1.56 10.86 -3.44
N VAL A 89 -2.58 10.35 -4.16
CA VAL A 89 -2.64 8.94 -4.59
C VAL A 89 -1.44 8.55 -5.45
N LEU A 90 -1.10 9.34 -6.46
CA LEU A 90 0.02 9.03 -7.36
C LEU A 90 1.37 9.15 -6.66
N ARG A 91 1.52 10.14 -5.79
CA ARG A 91 2.70 10.30 -4.95
C ARG A 91 2.85 9.11 -4.01
N ASN A 92 1.81 8.74 -3.30
CA ASN A 92 1.80 7.59 -2.40
C ASN A 92 2.14 6.29 -3.13
N LEU A 93 1.59 6.08 -4.34
CA LEU A 93 1.93 4.94 -5.19
C LEU A 93 3.41 4.94 -5.59
N SER A 94 3.97 6.11 -5.95
CA SER A 94 5.38 6.24 -6.31
C SER A 94 6.29 5.88 -5.14
N SER A 95 5.98 6.42 -3.96
CA SER A 95 6.73 6.17 -2.72
C SER A 95 6.60 4.71 -2.28
N GLU A 96 5.39 4.13 -2.30
CA GLU A 96 5.19 2.70 -2.01
C GLU A 96 6.02 1.82 -2.95
N LYS A 97 6.04 2.15 -4.25
CA LYS A 97 6.86 1.40 -5.22
C LYS A 97 8.36 1.58 -4.98
N ALA A 98 8.81 2.74 -4.52
CA ALA A 98 10.21 2.97 -4.17
C ALA A 98 10.62 2.10 -2.99
N VAL A 99 9.82 2.07 -1.92
CA VAL A 99 10.02 1.18 -0.77
C VAL A 99 10.05 -0.29 -1.22
N LEU A 100 9.08 -0.71 -2.03
CA LEU A 100 9.05 -2.09 -2.53
C LEU A 100 10.29 -2.44 -3.34
N ARG A 101 10.78 -1.54 -4.22
CA ARG A 101 12.03 -1.78 -4.99
C ARG A 101 13.22 -1.96 -4.07
N LYS A 102 13.36 -1.09 -3.06
CA LYS A 102 14.43 -1.16 -2.04
C LYS A 102 14.47 -2.55 -1.42
N HIS A 103 13.35 -2.99 -0.86
CA HIS A 103 13.27 -4.28 -0.16
C HIS A 103 13.31 -5.52 -1.07
N PHE A 104 12.80 -5.41 -2.32
CA PHE A 104 12.94 -6.50 -3.28
C PHE A 104 14.38 -6.66 -3.80
N ALA A 105 15.19 -5.61 -3.81
CA ALA A 105 16.61 -5.70 -4.18
C ALA A 105 17.41 -6.60 -3.23
N GLU A 106 16.95 -6.73 -1.97
CA GLU A 106 17.57 -7.57 -0.95
C GLU A 106 17.10 -9.05 -1.03
N GLN A 107 16.11 -9.35 -1.86
CA GLN A 107 15.57 -10.71 -2.00
C GLN A 107 16.36 -11.52 -3.04
N SER A 108 16.32 -12.86 -2.88
CA SER A 108 16.90 -13.76 -3.88
C SER A 108 16.26 -13.57 -5.25
N ALA A 109 17.06 -13.56 -6.31
CA ALA A 109 16.62 -13.34 -7.68
C ALA A 109 15.93 -14.57 -8.33
N SER A 110 15.15 -15.34 -7.58
CA SER A 110 14.45 -16.51 -8.10
C SER A 110 13.29 -16.12 -9.02
N VAL A 111 12.90 -17.00 -9.92
CA VAL A 111 11.72 -16.82 -10.79
C VAL A 111 10.45 -16.58 -9.95
N LEU A 112 10.29 -17.34 -8.87
CA LEU A 112 9.15 -17.20 -7.97
C LEU A 112 9.12 -15.82 -7.30
N THR A 113 10.26 -15.33 -6.81
CA THR A 113 10.38 -13.99 -6.22
C THR A 113 10.00 -12.92 -7.24
N ARG A 114 10.47 -13.03 -8.48
CA ARG A 114 10.12 -12.08 -9.57
C ARG A 114 8.61 -12.08 -9.87
N LEU A 115 7.98 -13.26 -9.91
CA LEU A 115 6.53 -13.35 -10.14
C LEU A 115 5.74 -12.72 -8.96
N ARG A 116 6.13 -13.01 -7.72
CA ARG A 116 5.52 -12.41 -6.53
C ARG A 116 5.73 -10.89 -6.47
N GLN A 117 6.90 -10.41 -6.84
CA GLN A 117 7.20 -9.00 -6.97
C GLN A 117 6.29 -8.32 -8.01
N ARG A 118 6.19 -8.87 -9.21
CA ARG A 118 5.27 -8.35 -10.25
C ARG A 118 3.84 -8.32 -9.75
N HIS A 119 3.39 -9.35 -9.08
CA HIS A 119 2.05 -9.42 -8.50
C HIS A 119 1.84 -8.33 -7.42
N ARG A 120 2.83 -8.11 -6.56
CA ARG A 120 2.78 -7.05 -5.54
C ARG A 120 2.68 -5.65 -6.14
N PHE A 121 3.46 -5.36 -7.19
CA PHE A 121 3.35 -4.10 -7.94
C PHE A 121 1.99 -3.96 -8.64
N ALA A 122 1.44 -5.05 -9.17
CA ALA A 122 0.10 -5.05 -9.76
C ALA A 122 -0.98 -4.68 -8.73
N ILE A 123 -0.87 -5.21 -7.51
CA ILE A 123 -1.80 -4.87 -6.40
C ILE A 123 -1.67 -3.39 -6.03
N ALA A 124 -0.47 -2.81 -5.99
CA ALA A 124 -0.27 -1.39 -5.72
C ALA A 124 -0.93 -0.52 -6.80
N ASP A 125 -0.71 -0.82 -8.09
CA ASP A 125 -1.35 -0.13 -9.20
C ASP A 125 -2.89 -0.24 -9.14
N TYR A 126 -3.42 -1.42 -8.86
CA TYR A 126 -4.86 -1.63 -8.68
C TYR A 126 -5.43 -0.80 -7.52
N GLY A 127 -4.75 -0.78 -6.38
CA GLY A 127 -5.16 -0.01 -5.19
C GLY A 127 -5.24 1.49 -5.47
N ALA A 128 -4.24 2.03 -6.16
CA ALA A 128 -4.19 3.44 -6.57
C ALA A 128 -5.27 3.75 -7.63
N ALA A 129 -5.44 2.90 -8.65
CA ALA A 129 -6.45 3.07 -9.68
C ALA A 129 -7.86 3.20 -9.09
N ARG A 130 -8.18 2.41 -8.07
CA ARG A 130 -9.48 2.46 -7.39
C ARG A 130 -9.75 3.76 -6.64
N GLN A 131 -8.72 4.49 -6.27
CA GLN A 131 -8.85 5.78 -5.59
C GLN A 131 -9.02 6.94 -6.59
N LEU A 132 -8.61 6.77 -7.85
CA LEU A 132 -8.64 7.79 -8.91
C LEU A 132 -9.98 7.83 -9.67
N THR A 133 -11.11 7.74 -8.99
CA THR A 133 -12.45 7.71 -9.62
C THR A 133 -12.81 9.01 -10.34
N SER A 134 -12.21 10.14 -9.94
CA SER A 134 -12.36 11.44 -10.60
C SER A 134 -11.45 11.63 -11.82
N GLN A 135 -10.45 10.76 -12.01
CA GLN A 135 -9.47 10.80 -13.09
C GLN A 135 -9.48 9.48 -13.88
N PRO A 136 -10.55 9.21 -14.67
CA PRO A 136 -10.77 7.90 -15.27
C PRO A 136 -9.66 7.46 -16.23
N VAL A 137 -9.05 8.39 -16.95
CA VAL A 137 -7.94 8.08 -17.87
C VAL A 137 -6.71 7.59 -17.11
N GLN A 138 -6.37 8.23 -16.00
CA GLN A 138 -5.25 7.78 -15.15
C GLN A 138 -5.55 6.46 -14.46
N ALA A 139 -6.77 6.28 -13.96
CA ALA A 139 -7.20 5.01 -13.39
C ALA A 139 -7.10 3.87 -14.40
N LEU A 140 -7.54 4.07 -15.66
CA LEU A 140 -7.42 3.07 -16.72
C LEU A 140 -5.96 2.72 -17.06
N LYS A 141 -5.05 3.70 -17.09
CA LYS A 141 -3.61 3.45 -17.28
C LYS A 141 -3.04 2.56 -16.17
N LEU A 142 -3.42 2.80 -14.93
CA LEU A 142 -2.97 1.98 -13.80
C LEU A 142 -3.60 0.59 -13.82
N PHE A 143 -4.86 0.43 -14.18
CA PHE A 143 -5.46 -0.88 -14.38
C PHE A 143 -4.78 -1.67 -15.50
N ALA A 144 -4.47 -1.02 -16.64
CA ALA A 144 -3.72 -1.66 -17.73
C ALA A 144 -2.31 -2.08 -17.28
N SER A 145 -1.61 -1.22 -16.51
CA SER A 145 -0.32 -1.56 -15.90
C SER A 145 -0.43 -2.77 -14.98
N SER A 146 -1.46 -2.79 -14.12
CA SER A 146 -1.70 -3.89 -13.19
C SER A 146 -1.95 -5.21 -13.93
N ILE A 147 -2.78 -5.22 -14.98
CA ILE A 147 -3.05 -6.42 -15.81
C ILE A 147 -1.74 -6.91 -16.47
N ARG A 148 -0.94 -6.00 -17.03
CA ARG A 148 0.35 -6.35 -17.67
C ARG A 148 1.34 -6.94 -16.69
N LEU A 149 1.35 -6.47 -15.44
CA LEU A 149 2.22 -6.99 -14.39
C LEU A 149 1.75 -8.35 -13.89
N SER A 150 0.45 -8.49 -13.65
CA SER A 150 -0.15 -9.75 -13.19
C SER A 150 -1.63 -9.84 -13.58
N PRO A 151 -1.98 -10.63 -14.60
CA PRO A 151 -3.37 -10.82 -15.01
C PRO A 151 -4.22 -11.56 -13.97
N PHE A 152 -3.59 -12.17 -12.96
CA PHE A 152 -4.28 -12.95 -11.92
C PHE A 152 -4.86 -12.10 -10.78
N VAL A 153 -4.76 -10.77 -10.85
CA VAL A 153 -5.48 -9.89 -9.93
C VAL A 153 -6.94 -9.74 -10.41
N PHE A 154 -7.74 -10.77 -10.21
CA PHE A 154 -9.11 -10.88 -10.76
C PHE A 154 -10.04 -9.71 -10.40
N LYS A 155 -9.80 -9.02 -9.28
CA LYS A 155 -10.57 -7.84 -8.86
C LYS A 155 -10.45 -6.65 -9.82
N ILE A 156 -9.47 -6.64 -10.73
CA ILE A 156 -9.28 -5.56 -11.71
C ILE A 156 -10.44 -5.56 -12.72
N TYR A 157 -10.84 -6.71 -13.21
CA TYR A 157 -11.81 -6.82 -14.31
C TYR A 157 -13.17 -6.18 -13.99
N PRO A 158 -13.84 -6.51 -12.88
CA PRO A 158 -15.05 -5.80 -12.51
C PRO A 158 -14.84 -4.32 -12.20
N ALA A 159 -13.67 -3.94 -11.63
CA ALA A 159 -13.38 -2.54 -11.33
C ALA A 159 -13.25 -1.68 -12.59
N VAL A 160 -12.64 -2.21 -13.66
CA VAL A 160 -12.57 -1.55 -14.97
C VAL A 160 -13.96 -1.36 -15.58
N LEU A 161 -14.79 -2.39 -15.55
CA LEU A 161 -16.17 -2.31 -16.06
C LEU A 161 -16.98 -1.24 -15.33
N ILE A 162 -16.92 -1.21 -14.01
CA ILE A 162 -17.58 -0.19 -13.18
C ILE A 162 -17.07 1.22 -13.51
N LEU A 163 -15.76 1.40 -13.69
CA LEU A 163 -15.19 2.70 -14.02
C LEU A 163 -15.69 3.19 -15.40
N ILE A 164 -15.69 2.32 -16.40
CA ILE A 164 -16.16 2.64 -17.76
C ILE A 164 -17.65 2.99 -17.71
N PHE A 165 -18.48 2.17 -17.06
CA PHE A 165 -19.90 2.40 -16.93
C PHE A 165 -20.22 3.75 -16.26
N ASN A 166 -19.57 4.06 -15.15
CA ASN A 166 -19.73 5.33 -14.45
C ASN A 166 -19.27 6.53 -15.30
N SER A 167 -18.23 6.36 -16.11
CA SER A 167 -17.75 7.40 -17.02
C SER A 167 -18.75 7.68 -18.16
N LEU A 168 -19.42 6.66 -18.68
CA LEU A 168 -20.43 6.80 -19.71
C LEU A 168 -21.71 7.49 -19.18
N ILE A 169 -22.14 7.15 -17.97
CA ILE A 169 -23.31 7.79 -17.34
C ILE A 169 -23.05 9.27 -17.07
N ARG A 170 -21.85 9.62 -16.60
CA ARG A 170 -21.49 11.04 -16.36
C ARG A 170 -21.48 11.87 -17.64
N ARG A 171 -21.07 11.30 -18.78
CA ARG A 171 -21.10 11.97 -20.09
C ARG A 171 -22.53 12.23 -20.61
N LYS A 172 -23.52 11.43 -20.22
CA LYS A 172 -24.93 11.62 -20.63
C LYS A 172 -25.68 12.67 -19.81
N LYS A 173 -25.09 13.15 -18.70
CA LYS A 173 -25.70 14.16 -17.82
C LYS A 173 -25.14 15.58 -18.02
N LEU A 174 -24.21 15.75 -18.95
CA LEU A 174 -23.69 17.02 -19.48
C LEU A 174 -24.26 17.29 -20.86
#